data_8ef4b44294932ccc3d8eafaccf4dc2b9
#
_entry.id   8ef4b44294932ccc3d8eafaccf4dc2b9
#
_cell.length_a   1.000
_cell.length_b   1.000
_cell.length_c   1.000
_cell.angle_alpha   90.00
_cell.angle_beta   90.00
_cell.angle_gamma   90.00
#
_symmetry.space_group_name_H-M   'P 1'
#
loop_
_entity.id
_entity.type
_entity.pdbx_description
1 polymer ?
#
loop_
_entity_poly.entity_id
_entity_poly.type
_entity_poly.pdbx_seq_one_letter_code
_entity_poly.pdbx_strand_id
1 'polypeptide(L)'
;GRFHADDEYLTLFGSGERAVIARLSKGIGLPAGFPDVLGLAFRVLDRDDHPWDFVLATTGRGGLGRLAITPARGWASARYGSLLPYRFGESSLTWVYAEPDTGQPATAALDAMADHLRNHTLGFEITVQGIGTPRRIAGELTLHRAEPEDYRTDFF
;
A
#
# COMPACT_ATOMS: atom_id res chain seq x y z
N GLY A 1 -7.40 6.60 6.51
CA GLY A 1 -6.82 7.09 5.24
C GLY A 1 -7.86 7.19 4.13
N ARG A 2 -7.39 7.54 2.96
CA ARG A 2 -8.21 7.77 1.75
C ARG A 2 -7.54 7.14 0.54
N PHE A 3 -8.37 6.62 -0.36
CA PHE A 3 -7.95 6.12 -1.66
C PHE A 3 -8.73 6.84 -2.76
N HIS A 4 -8.01 7.31 -3.78
CA HIS A 4 -8.57 7.93 -4.97
C HIS A 4 -8.18 7.08 -6.18
N ALA A 5 -9.16 6.49 -6.85
CA ALA A 5 -8.92 5.63 -8.00
C ALA A 5 -8.73 6.43 -9.28
N ASP A 6 -7.86 5.95 -10.15
CA ASP A 6 -7.63 6.49 -11.48
C ASP A 6 -8.39 5.71 -12.55
N ASP A 7 -8.81 6.41 -13.59
CA ASP A 7 -9.39 5.94 -14.87
C ASP A 7 -10.09 4.57 -14.86
N GLU A 8 -9.37 3.51 -15.18
CA GLU A 8 -9.94 2.15 -15.28
C GLU A 8 -10.55 1.64 -13.97
N TYR A 9 -10.01 2.07 -12.82
CA TYR A 9 -10.46 1.62 -11.51
C TYR A 9 -11.61 2.45 -10.96
N LEU A 10 -11.98 3.55 -11.62
CA LEU A 10 -13.18 4.31 -11.30
C LEU A 10 -14.46 3.46 -11.39
N THR A 11 -14.50 2.52 -12.31
CA THR A 11 -15.66 1.60 -12.45
C THR A 11 -15.81 0.72 -11.21
N LEU A 12 -14.71 0.27 -10.61
CA LEU A 12 -14.73 -0.59 -9.42
C LEU A 12 -14.92 0.21 -8.13
N PHE A 13 -14.13 1.26 -7.92
CA PHE A 13 -14.11 2.01 -6.67
C PHE A 13 -15.00 3.26 -6.68
N GLY A 14 -15.43 3.71 -7.84
CA GLY A 14 -16.21 4.93 -8.01
C GLY A 14 -15.33 6.18 -8.03
N SER A 15 -15.95 7.30 -8.40
CA SER A 15 -15.28 8.61 -8.35
C SER A 15 -15.22 9.14 -6.92
N GLY A 16 -14.21 9.98 -6.65
CA GLY A 16 -14.01 10.58 -5.34
C GLY A 16 -13.15 9.74 -4.41
N GLU A 17 -13.10 10.15 -3.15
CA GLU A 17 -12.26 9.52 -2.14
C GLU A 17 -13.00 8.39 -1.43
N ARG A 18 -12.33 7.26 -1.28
CA ARG A 18 -12.80 6.13 -0.49
C ARG A 18 -12.04 6.06 0.82
N ALA A 19 -12.76 5.84 1.92
CA ALA A 19 -12.15 5.61 3.21
C ALA A 19 -11.33 4.31 3.22
N VAL A 20 -10.17 4.35 3.88
CA VAL A 20 -9.23 3.22 3.96
C VAL A 20 -8.78 3.04 5.40
N ILE A 21 -8.70 1.79 5.83
CA ILE A 21 -7.94 1.40 7.01
C ILE A 21 -6.67 0.70 6.54
N ALA A 22 -5.53 1.13 7.08
CA ALA A 22 -4.24 0.58 6.71
C ALA A 22 -3.38 0.24 7.92
N ARG A 23 -2.44 -0.68 7.72
CA ARG A 23 -1.44 -1.08 8.70
C ARG A 23 -0.07 -1.12 8.04
N LEU A 24 0.89 -0.46 8.66
CA LEU A 24 2.30 -0.62 8.36
C LEU A 24 2.93 -1.57 9.37
N SER A 25 3.83 -2.42 8.92
CA SER A 25 4.47 -3.43 9.76
C SER A 25 5.92 -3.66 9.39
N LYS A 26 6.68 -4.18 10.36
CA LYS A 26 8.02 -4.72 10.17
C LYS A 26 7.95 -6.25 10.33
N GLY A 27 8.42 -6.98 9.32
CA GLY A 27 8.30 -8.43 9.29
C GLY A 27 9.20 -9.16 10.29
N ILE A 28 10.47 -8.77 10.37
CA ILE A 28 11.47 -9.44 11.23
C ILE A 28 11.64 -8.71 12.56
N GLY A 29 11.38 -7.40 12.61
CA GLY A 29 11.50 -6.60 13.82
C GLY A 29 12.94 -6.30 14.23
N LEU A 30 13.87 -6.21 13.28
CA LEU A 30 15.25 -5.85 13.54
C LEU A 30 15.37 -4.44 14.12
N PRO A 31 16.43 -4.15 14.89
CA PRO A 31 16.66 -2.81 15.45
C PRO A 31 16.69 -1.73 14.35
N ALA A 32 16.40 -0.49 14.76
CA ALA A 32 16.48 0.65 13.87
C ALA A 32 17.90 0.76 13.25
N GLY A 33 17.93 1.11 11.96
CA GLY A 33 19.16 1.19 11.18
C GLY A 33 19.53 -0.09 10.42
N PHE A 34 18.92 -1.22 10.74
CA PHE A 34 19.07 -2.45 9.96
C PHE A 34 17.96 -2.59 8.91
N PRO A 35 18.28 -3.11 7.70
CA PRO A 35 17.26 -3.42 6.71
C PRO A 35 16.25 -4.45 7.25
N ASP A 36 14.97 -4.25 6.95
CA ASP A 36 13.91 -5.16 7.38
C ASP A 36 12.86 -5.31 6.26
N VAL A 37 12.11 -6.38 6.32
CA VAL A 37 10.94 -6.56 5.45
C VAL A 37 9.81 -5.69 5.99
N LEU A 38 9.36 -4.74 5.19
CA LEU A 38 8.26 -3.85 5.55
C LEU A 38 6.98 -4.33 4.89
N GLY A 39 5.87 -4.16 5.56
CA GLY A 39 4.54 -4.52 5.06
C GLY A 39 3.60 -3.32 5.05
N LEU A 40 2.77 -3.28 4.02
CA LEU A 40 1.64 -2.36 3.89
C LEU A 40 0.40 -3.19 3.60
N ALA A 41 -0.54 -3.21 4.52
CA ALA A 41 -1.84 -3.82 4.32
C ALA A 41 -2.91 -2.74 4.41
N PHE A 42 -3.87 -2.74 3.49
CA PHE A 42 -4.98 -1.80 3.56
C PHE A 42 -6.28 -2.41 3.01
N ARG A 43 -7.38 -1.95 3.58
CA ARG A 43 -8.74 -2.29 3.13
C ARG A 43 -9.41 -1.05 2.57
N VAL A 44 -9.99 -1.20 1.39
CA VAL A 44 -10.84 -0.21 0.75
C VAL A 44 -12.15 -0.87 0.34
N LEU A 45 -13.26 -0.15 0.48
CA LEU A 45 -14.56 -0.60 -0.01
C LEU A 45 -14.71 -0.16 -1.47
N ASP A 46 -15.21 -1.06 -2.31
CA ASP A 46 -15.57 -0.70 -3.68
C ASP A 46 -16.86 0.14 -3.72
N ARG A 47 -17.33 0.47 -4.92
CA ARG A 47 -18.55 1.27 -5.11
C ARG A 47 -19.82 0.60 -4.57
N ASP A 48 -19.81 -0.72 -4.41
CA ASP A 48 -20.92 -1.51 -3.88
C ASP A 48 -20.71 -1.92 -2.42
N ASP A 49 -19.73 -1.28 -1.74
CA ASP A 49 -19.34 -1.49 -0.35
C ASP A 49 -18.77 -2.89 -0.06
N HIS A 50 -18.28 -3.60 -1.09
CA HIS A 50 -17.53 -4.83 -0.88
C HIS A 50 -16.08 -4.55 -0.51
N PRO A 51 -15.53 -5.24 0.49
CA PRO A 51 -14.16 -5.01 0.94
C PRO A 51 -13.13 -5.62 -0.02
N TRP A 52 -12.11 -4.83 -0.31
CA TRP A 52 -10.89 -5.27 -0.99
C TRP A 52 -9.72 -5.15 -0.02
N ASP A 53 -9.09 -6.26 0.27
CA ASP A 53 -7.92 -6.34 1.14
C ASP A 53 -6.65 -6.47 0.31
N PHE A 54 -5.77 -5.50 0.43
CA PHE A 54 -4.47 -5.50 -0.23
C PHE A 54 -3.37 -5.76 0.80
N VAL A 55 -2.54 -6.76 0.55
CA VAL A 55 -1.42 -7.12 1.41
C VAL A 55 -0.15 -7.08 0.58
N LEU A 56 0.68 -6.10 0.86
CA LEU A 56 1.91 -5.83 0.13
C LEU A 56 3.10 -5.96 1.09
N ALA A 57 4.22 -6.42 0.54
CA ALA A 57 5.48 -6.46 1.25
C ALA A 57 6.59 -5.88 0.38
N THR A 58 7.70 -5.50 0.98
CA THR A 58 8.84 -5.04 0.21
C THR A 58 9.39 -6.15 -0.68
N THR A 59 9.50 -5.87 -1.96
CA THR A 59 9.92 -6.81 -3.00
C THR A 59 11.10 -6.26 -3.79
N GLY A 60 11.80 -7.15 -4.49
CA GLY A 60 12.83 -6.77 -5.45
C GLY A 60 12.25 -6.07 -6.68
N ARG A 61 13.15 -5.49 -7.46
CA ARG A 61 12.80 -4.75 -8.69
C ARG A 61 12.94 -5.64 -9.93
N GLY A 62 12.12 -5.32 -10.94
CA GLY A 62 12.17 -5.93 -12.26
C GLY A 62 11.71 -7.39 -12.29
N GLY A 63 11.47 -7.92 -13.45
CA GLY A 63 11.20 -9.32 -13.80
C GLY A 63 10.82 -10.26 -12.65
N LEU A 64 11.67 -11.23 -12.36
CA LEU A 64 11.49 -12.20 -11.28
C LEU A 64 11.71 -11.62 -9.87
N GLY A 65 12.45 -10.50 -9.74
CA GLY A 65 12.70 -9.88 -8.44
C GLY A 65 11.43 -9.43 -7.72
N ARG A 66 10.39 -9.08 -8.46
CA ARG A 66 9.08 -8.71 -7.91
C ARG A 66 8.37 -9.85 -7.15
N LEU A 67 8.77 -11.09 -7.38
CA LEU A 67 8.22 -12.27 -6.72
C LEU A 67 8.97 -12.64 -5.44
N ALA A 68 10.05 -11.92 -5.11
CA ALA A 68 10.85 -12.16 -3.93
C ALA A 68 10.68 -11.05 -2.91
N ILE A 69 10.45 -11.43 -1.65
CA ILE A 69 10.47 -10.50 -0.52
C ILE A 69 11.91 -10.05 -0.30
N THR A 70 12.13 -8.74 -0.22
CA THR A 70 13.46 -8.15 0.00
C THR A 70 13.44 -7.16 1.16
N PRO A 71 14.50 -7.11 1.98
CA PRO A 71 14.63 -6.09 3.01
C PRO A 71 14.72 -4.69 2.42
N ALA A 72 14.09 -3.72 3.09
CA ALA A 72 14.22 -2.31 2.80
C ALA A 72 15.01 -1.59 3.89
N ARG A 73 15.79 -0.59 3.52
CA ARG A 73 16.59 0.20 4.46
C ARG A 73 15.76 1.18 5.28
N GLY A 74 14.63 1.61 4.75
CA GLY A 74 13.74 2.53 5.42
C GLY A 74 12.42 2.69 4.70
N TRP A 75 11.50 3.40 5.31
CA TRP A 75 10.17 3.64 4.78
C TRP A 75 10.20 4.41 3.45
N ALA A 76 11.08 5.41 3.36
CA ALA A 76 11.20 6.25 2.16
C ALA A 76 11.70 5.49 0.92
N SER A 77 12.52 4.45 1.11
CA SER A 77 13.08 3.65 0.02
C SER A 77 12.31 2.35 -0.25
N ALA A 78 11.28 2.06 0.54
CA ALA A 78 10.49 0.85 0.41
C ALA A 78 9.75 0.82 -0.93
N ARG A 79 9.69 -0.37 -1.52
CA ARG A 79 8.89 -0.65 -2.71
C ARG A 79 8.05 -1.87 -2.39
N TYR A 80 6.75 -1.65 -2.27
CA TYR A 80 5.81 -2.68 -1.86
C TYR A 80 5.20 -3.35 -3.08
N GLY A 81 5.02 -4.65 -3.01
CA GLY A 81 4.35 -5.41 -4.04
C GLY A 81 3.53 -6.55 -3.46
N SER A 82 2.46 -6.92 -4.12
CA SER A 82 1.72 -8.13 -3.81
C SER A 82 2.50 -9.35 -4.30
N LEU A 83 2.63 -10.37 -3.45
CA LEU A 83 3.26 -11.64 -3.84
C LEU A 83 2.31 -12.47 -4.72
N LEU A 84 1.01 -12.34 -4.46
CA LEU A 84 -0.04 -12.99 -5.22
C LEU A 84 -0.78 -11.96 -6.07
N PRO A 85 -1.24 -12.36 -7.26
CA PRO A 85 -2.04 -11.48 -8.10
C PRO A 85 -3.47 -11.35 -7.58
N TYR A 86 -4.07 -10.22 -7.91
CA TYR A 86 -5.50 -9.95 -7.71
C TYR A 86 -6.25 -10.07 -9.03
N ARG A 87 -7.55 -10.32 -8.95
CA ARG A 87 -8.44 -10.32 -10.10
C ARG A 87 -9.50 -9.24 -9.90
N PHE A 88 -9.45 -8.21 -10.71
CA PHE A 88 -10.41 -7.12 -10.69
C PHE A 88 -11.53 -7.42 -11.71
N GLY A 89 -12.69 -7.88 -11.21
CA GLY A 89 -13.79 -8.27 -12.07
C GLY A 89 -13.43 -9.46 -12.99
N GLU A 90 -13.69 -9.32 -14.27
CA GLU A 90 -13.36 -10.33 -15.30
C GLU A 90 -11.95 -10.15 -15.88
N SER A 91 -11.18 -9.20 -15.37
CA SER A 91 -9.84 -8.93 -15.87
C SER A 91 -8.87 -10.09 -15.59
N SER A 92 -7.75 -10.08 -16.27
CA SER A 92 -6.64 -11.01 -16.03
C SER A 92 -5.99 -10.77 -14.67
N LEU A 93 -5.17 -11.73 -14.23
CA LEU A 93 -4.40 -11.62 -12.99
C LEU A 93 -3.49 -10.40 -13.02
N THR A 94 -3.52 -9.63 -11.95
CA THR A 94 -2.85 -8.33 -11.86
C THR A 94 -2.15 -8.19 -10.52
N TRP A 95 -0.84 -7.88 -10.54
CA TRP A 95 -0.08 -7.57 -9.34
C TRP A 95 -0.25 -6.10 -8.96
N VAL A 96 -0.32 -5.83 -7.67
CA VAL A 96 -0.49 -4.50 -7.10
C VAL A 96 0.81 -4.06 -6.44
N TYR A 97 1.18 -2.81 -6.66
CA TYR A 97 2.38 -2.19 -6.09
C TYR A 97 2.03 -0.87 -5.42
N ALA A 98 2.79 -0.52 -4.40
CA ALA A 98 2.72 0.78 -3.75
C ALA A 98 4.12 1.40 -3.66
N GLU A 99 4.25 2.62 -4.15
CA GLU A 99 5.47 3.39 -4.05
C GLU A 99 5.24 4.60 -3.14
N PRO A 100 6.04 4.75 -2.07
CA PRO A 100 5.91 5.91 -1.20
C PRO A 100 6.28 7.19 -1.92
N ASP A 101 5.57 8.26 -1.61
CA ASP A 101 5.96 9.59 -2.03
C ASP A 101 7.21 10.07 -1.26
N THR A 102 7.70 11.25 -1.62
CA THR A 102 8.87 11.84 -0.96
C THR A 102 8.54 12.30 0.46
N GLY A 103 9.53 12.27 1.33
CA GLY A 103 9.44 12.81 2.68
C GLY A 103 9.10 11.80 3.77
N GLN A 104 8.92 10.53 3.45
CA GLN A 104 8.76 9.49 4.47
C GLN A 104 10.08 9.22 5.20
N PRO A 105 10.04 8.67 6.45
CA PRO A 105 11.25 8.43 7.21
C PRO A 105 12.28 7.55 6.49
N ALA A 106 13.55 7.94 6.56
CA ALA A 106 14.64 7.23 5.90
C ALA A 106 15.02 5.91 6.58
N THR A 107 14.66 5.74 7.85
CA THR A 107 14.93 4.51 8.63
C THR A 107 13.70 3.62 8.68
N ALA A 108 13.91 2.30 8.84
CA ALA A 108 12.84 1.34 9.01
C ALA A 108 12.39 1.20 10.48
N ALA A 109 12.38 2.30 11.25
CA ALA A 109 11.95 2.32 12.63
C ALA A 109 10.45 2.63 12.73
N LEU A 110 9.71 1.86 13.52
CA LEU A 110 8.28 2.12 13.77
C LEU A 110 8.08 3.43 14.53
N ASP A 111 8.99 3.76 15.45
CA ASP A 111 8.94 5.01 16.20
C ASP A 111 9.10 6.22 15.28
N ALA A 112 10.02 6.16 14.32
CA ALA A 112 10.20 7.22 13.33
C ALA A 112 8.94 7.42 12.48
N MET A 113 8.27 6.35 12.10
CA MET A 113 7.00 6.41 11.38
C MET A 113 5.88 6.98 12.27
N ALA A 114 5.79 6.54 13.52
CA ALA A 114 4.79 7.05 14.46
C ALA A 114 4.99 8.55 14.73
N ASP A 115 6.24 9.00 14.87
CA ASP A 115 6.56 10.42 15.05
C ASP A 115 6.21 11.24 13.80
N HIS A 116 6.52 10.73 12.61
CA HIS A 116 6.18 11.37 11.35
C HIS A 116 4.67 11.57 11.21
N LEU A 117 3.88 10.56 11.53
CA LEU A 117 2.42 10.59 11.43
C LEU A 117 1.72 11.53 12.43
N ARG A 118 2.45 12.09 13.41
CA ARG A 118 1.87 13.10 14.32
C ARG A 118 1.53 14.40 13.59
N ASN A 119 2.33 14.75 12.57
CA ASN A 119 2.24 16.04 11.90
C ASN A 119 2.15 15.94 10.37
N HIS A 120 2.28 14.74 9.81
CA HIS A 120 2.31 14.50 8.37
C HIS A 120 1.41 13.34 7.99
N THR A 121 1.01 13.31 6.73
CA THR A 121 0.37 12.16 6.10
C THR A 121 1.40 11.33 5.33
N LEU A 122 1.03 10.11 4.96
CA LEU A 122 1.81 9.26 4.07
C LEU A 122 1.07 9.14 2.75
N GLY A 123 1.75 9.44 1.66
CA GLY A 123 1.23 9.21 0.32
C GLY A 123 1.89 7.99 -0.32
N PHE A 124 1.10 7.28 -1.12
CA PHE A 124 1.56 6.18 -1.95
C PHE A 124 0.90 6.25 -3.32
N GLU A 125 1.69 6.11 -4.36
CA GLU A 125 1.17 5.82 -5.69
C GLU A 125 0.90 4.32 -5.79
N ILE A 126 -0.33 3.96 -6.11
CA ILE A 126 -0.73 2.57 -6.32
C ILE A 126 -0.67 2.27 -7.81
N THR A 127 0.14 1.30 -8.18
CA THR A 127 0.29 0.86 -9.56
C THR A 127 -0.08 -0.61 -9.68
N VAL A 128 -0.42 -1.02 -10.89
CA VAL A 128 -0.81 -2.39 -11.21
C VAL A 128 -0.08 -2.87 -12.46
N GLN A 129 0.16 -4.16 -12.54
CA GLN A 129 0.77 -4.79 -13.70
C GLN A 129 0.21 -6.18 -13.91
N GLY A 130 -0.35 -6.42 -15.09
CA GLY A 130 -0.77 -7.74 -15.54
C GLY A 130 0.38 -8.51 -16.19
N ILE A 131 0.09 -9.73 -16.64
CA ILE A 131 1.04 -10.56 -17.40
C ILE A 131 1.25 -9.93 -18.78
N GLY A 132 2.53 -9.63 -19.11
CA GLY A 132 2.90 -9.10 -20.41
C GLY A 132 2.41 -7.67 -20.70
N THR A 133 1.91 -6.96 -19.69
CA THR A 133 1.47 -5.58 -19.82
C THR A 133 2.39 -4.61 -19.07
N PRO A 134 2.49 -3.34 -19.50
CA PRO A 134 3.24 -2.35 -18.73
C PRO A 134 2.55 -2.04 -17.41
N ARG A 135 3.35 -1.53 -16.44
CA ARG A 135 2.83 -1.03 -15.17
C ARG A 135 2.00 0.24 -15.41
N ARG A 136 0.85 0.33 -14.77
CA ARG A 136 -0.09 1.46 -14.89
C ARG A 136 -0.48 1.97 -13.51
N ILE A 137 -0.78 3.27 -13.41
CA ILE A 137 -1.30 3.88 -12.19
C ILE A 137 -2.74 3.44 -11.99
N ALA A 138 -3.06 2.96 -10.79
CA ALA A 138 -4.42 2.61 -10.38
C ALA A 138 -5.04 3.66 -9.47
N GLY A 139 -4.23 4.42 -8.75
CA GLY A 139 -4.72 5.47 -7.87
C GLY A 139 -3.69 5.95 -6.87
N GLU A 140 -4.15 6.78 -5.96
CA GLU A 140 -3.35 7.35 -4.88
C GLU A 140 -3.95 6.97 -3.52
N LEU A 141 -3.08 6.57 -2.60
CA LEU A 141 -3.41 6.24 -1.22
C LEU A 141 -2.77 7.26 -0.30
N THR A 142 -3.59 7.93 0.52
CA THR A 142 -3.13 8.84 1.56
C THR A 142 -3.52 8.31 2.93
N LEU A 143 -2.54 8.14 3.80
CA LEU A 143 -2.73 7.66 5.16
C LEU A 143 -2.44 8.74 6.18
N HIS A 144 -3.23 8.77 7.23
CA HIS A 144 -3.01 9.62 8.40
C HIS A 144 -3.03 8.75 9.65
N ARG A 145 -2.57 9.30 10.77
CA ARG A 145 -2.66 8.62 12.06
C ARG A 145 -4.10 8.25 12.35
N ALA A 146 -4.33 7.01 12.79
CA ALA A 146 -5.65 6.55 13.17
C ALA A 146 -6.11 7.28 14.45
N GLU A 147 -7.31 7.83 14.43
CA GLU A 147 -7.97 8.37 15.59
C GLU A 147 -8.89 7.30 16.21
N PRO A 148 -9.27 7.41 17.50
CA PRO A 148 -10.17 6.43 18.13
C PRO A 148 -11.48 6.19 17.37
N GLU A 149 -11.95 7.21 16.67
CA GLU A 149 -13.17 7.14 15.86
C GLU A 149 -13.02 6.32 14.58
N ASP A 150 -11.78 6.15 14.09
CA ASP A 150 -11.47 5.36 12.90
C ASP A 150 -11.60 3.85 13.13
N TYR A 151 -11.68 3.41 14.39
CA TYR A 151 -11.85 2.01 14.77
C TYR A 151 -13.31 1.57 14.84
N ARG A 152 -14.22 2.32 14.23
CA ARG A 152 -15.63 1.95 14.18
C ARG A 152 -15.83 0.67 13.38
N THR A 153 -16.82 -0.09 13.81
CA THR A 153 -17.13 -1.45 13.33
C THR A 153 -17.60 -1.54 11.89
N ASP A 154 -17.88 -0.43 11.23
CA ASP A 154 -18.42 -0.40 9.86
C ASP A 154 -17.41 -0.85 8.79
N PHE A 155 -16.12 -1.00 9.18
CA PHE A 155 -15.05 -1.48 8.31
C PHE A 155 -14.74 -2.97 8.43
N PHE A 156 -15.32 -3.63 9.42
CA PHE A 156 -15.00 -5.02 9.73
C PHE A 156 -16.22 -5.92 9.68
#